data_8290105a376f6eff4ef7267eafed50b0
#
_entry.id   8290105a376f6eff4ef7267eafed50b0
#
_cell.length_a   1.000
_cell.length_b   1.000
_cell.length_c   1.000
_cell.angle_alpha   90.00
_cell.angle_beta   90.00
_cell.angle_gamma   90.00
#
_symmetry.space_group_name_H-M   'P 1'
#
loop_
_entity.id
_entity.type
_entity.pdbx_description
1 polymer ?
#
loop_
_entity_poly.entity_id
_entity_poly.type
_entity_poly.pdbx_seq_one_letter_code
_entity_poly.pdbx_strand_id
1 'polypeptide(L)'
;LVGSEMCIRDRLSVNIELLLDYCLRFYDRQFYTREKVNNDVLIRFEQLLNDYFRNGESQVRGLPSVRYFADKVFLSPGYFGDLVKKETGKTAQEYIQGKIIELSKEYILGSQLGISQIAYSLGFQYPQHFSRLFKKLEGCTPNEFRNQAMS
;
A
#
# COMPACT_ATOMS: atom_id res chain seq x y z
N LEU A 1 -27.60 -48.14 -32.95
CA LEU A 1 -26.22 -48.01 -32.43
C LEU A 1 -25.69 -46.59 -32.59
N VAL A 2 -25.97 -45.92 -33.73
CA VAL A 2 -25.50 -44.52 -33.96
C VAL A 2 -26.21 -43.54 -33.02
N GLY A 3 -27.45 -43.75 -32.64
CA GLY A 3 -28.20 -42.92 -31.71
C GLY A 3 -27.71 -42.95 -30.26
N SER A 4 -27.12 -44.07 -29.80
CA SER A 4 -26.60 -44.18 -28.43
C SER A 4 -25.23 -43.49 -28.27
N GLU A 5 -24.39 -43.50 -29.29
CA GLU A 5 -23.10 -42.79 -29.27
C GLU A 5 -23.28 -41.26 -29.32
N MET A 6 -24.21 -40.76 -30.12
CA MET A 6 -24.56 -39.34 -30.11
C MET A 6 -25.12 -38.92 -28.74
N CYS A 7 -25.95 -39.73 -28.12
CA CYS A 7 -26.49 -39.44 -26.79
C CYS A 7 -25.43 -39.44 -25.69
N ILE A 8 -24.39 -40.29 -25.80
CA ILE A 8 -23.23 -40.30 -24.87
C ILE A 8 -22.37 -39.08 -25.06
N ARG A 9 -22.07 -38.66 -26.29
CA ARG A 9 -21.31 -37.45 -26.60
C ARG A 9 -22.03 -36.20 -26.09
N ASP A 10 -23.32 -36.10 -26.32
CA ASP A 10 -24.13 -34.95 -25.85
C ASP A 10 -24.16 -34.89 -24.32
N ARG A 11 -24.28 -36.01 -23.62
CA ARG A 11 -24.23 -36.07 -22.16
C ARG A 11 -22.85 -35.72 -21.62
N LEU A 12 -21.77 -36.13 -22.27
CA LEU A 12 -20.39 -35.75 -21.92
C LEU A 12 -20.17 -34.28 -22.12
N SER A 13 -20.62 -33.68 -23.22
CA SER A 13 -20.52 -32.25 -23.48
C SER A 13 -21.23 -31.43 -22.41
N VAL A 14 -22.49 -31.78 -22.07
CA VAL A 14 -23.26 -31.10 -21.03
C VAL A 14 -22.58 -31.21 -19.66
N ASN A 15 -22.04 -32.37 -19.30
CA ASN A 15 -21.35 -32.56 -18.02
C ASN A 15 -20.04 -31.76 -17.96
N ILE A 16 -19.30 -31.66 -19.06
CA ILE A 16 -18.09 -30.87 -19.15
C ILE A 16 -18.43 -29.38 -19.04
N GLU A 17 -19.46 -28.91 -19.75
CA GLU A 17 -19.91 -27.52 -19.66
C GLU A 17 -20.35 -27.17 -18.24
N LEU A 18 -21.09 -28.05 -17.58
CA LEU A 18 -21.52 -27.88 -16.18
C LEU A 18 -20.29 -27.82 -15.24
N LEU A 19 -19.31 -28.69 -15.43
CA LEU A 19 -18.08 -28.69 -14.64
C LEU A 19 -17.30 -27.38 -14.81
N LEU A 20 -17.16 -26.92 -16.05
CA LEU A 20 -16.50 -25.66 -16.36
C LEU A 20 -17.25 -24.45 -15.74
N ASP A 21 -18.58 -24.45 -15.78
CA ASP A 21 -19.40 -23.40 -15.17
C ASP A 21 -19.22 -23.36 -13.64
N TYR A 22 -19.18 -24.53 -12.98
CA TYR A 22 -18.84 -24.62 -11.57
C TYR A 22 -17.42 -24.13 -11.28
N CYS A 23 -16.42 -24.51 -12.09
CA CYS A 23 -15.05 -24.04 -11.94
C CYS A 23 -14.96 -22.51 -12.07
N LEU A 24 -15.64 -21.92 -13.04
CA LEU A 24 -15.69 -20.48 -13.24
C LEU A 24 -16.35 -19.78 -12.04
N ARG A 25 -17.49 -20.29 -11.56
CA ARG A 25 -18.17 -19.73 -10.37
C ARG A 25 -17.30 -19.80 -9.11
N PHE A 26 -16.57 -20.90 -8.90
CA PHE A 26 -15.61 -21.01 -7.79
C PHE A 26 -14.44 -20.05 -7.94
N TYR A 27 -13.94 -19.91 -9.16
CA TYR A 27 -12.84 -19.01 -9.48
C TYR A 27 -13.26 -17.54 -9.24
N ASP A 28 -14.40 -17.12 -9.76
CA ASP A 28 -14.95 -15.78 -9.57
C ASP A 28 -15.20 -15.47 -8.08
N ARG A 29 -15.75 -16.42 -7.33
CA ARG A 29 -15.96 -16.27 -5.88
C ARG A 29 -14.64 -16.12 -5.14
N GLN A 30 -13.61 -16.88 -5.47
CA GLN A 30 -12.28 -16.76 -4.87
C GLN A 30 -11.61 -15.43 -5.24
N PHE A 31 -11.76 -14.98 -6.47
CA PHE A 31 -11.24 -13.68 -6.91
C PHE A 31 -11.90 -12.53 -6.16
N TYR A 32 -13.21 -12.51 -6.08
CA TYR A 32 -13.98 -11.49 -5.36
C TYR A 32 -13.64 -11.46 -3.87
N THR A 33 -13.48 -12.61 -3.25
CA THR A 33 -13.09 -12.71 -1.83
C THR A 33 -11.66 -12.23 -1.61
N ARG A 34 -10.74 -12.55 -2.52
CA ARG A 34 -9.34 -12.07 -2.45
C ARG A 34 -9.22 -10.57 -2.62
N GLU A 35 -9.92 -9.98 -3.59
CA GLU A 35 -9.92 -8.52 -3.78
C GLU A 35 -10.45 -7.80 -2.55
N LYS A 36 -11.53 -8.31 -1.96
CA LYS A 36 -12.09 -7.74 -0.74
C LYS A 36 -11.11 -7.82 0.43
N VAL A 37 -10.49 -8.97 0.66
CA VAL A 37 -9.49 -9.16 1.72
C VAL A 37 -8.26 -8.29 1.47
N ASN A 38 -7.79 -8.15 0.24
CA ASN A 38 -6.67 -7.30 -0.11
C ASN A 38 -6.97 -5.83 0.16
N ASN A 39 -8.16 -5.37 -0.19
CA ASN A 39 -8.60 -4.01 0.08
C ASN A 39 -8.70 -3.74 1.59
N ASP A 40 -9.24 -4.68 2.37
CA ASP A 40 -9.30 -4.57 3.83
C ASP A 40 -7.90 -4.47 4.46
N VAL A 41 -6.92 -5.22 3.95
CA VAL A 41 -5.52 -5.15 4.37
C VAL A 41 -4.92 -3.78 4.04
N LEU A 42 -5.20 -3.24 2.85
CA LEU A 42 -4.69 -1.93 2.45
C LEU A 42 -5.27 -0.82 3.34
N ILE A 43 -6.58 -0.82 3.60
CA ILE A 43 -7.24 0.13 4.51
C ILE A 43 -6.61 0.05 5.91
N ARG A 44 -6.38 -1.17 6.42
CA ARG A 44 -5.73 -1.36 7.72
C ARG A 44 -4.29 -0.86 7.73
N PHE A 45 -3.55 -1.07 6.66
CA PHE A 45 -2.19 -0.54 6.51
C PHE A 45 -2.18 0.99 6.55
N GLU A 46 -3.09 1.66 5.83
CA GLU A 46 -3.22 3.12 5.83
C GLU A 46 -3.55 3.66 7.23
N GLN A 47 -4.45 3.01 7.95
CA GLN A 47 -4.77 3.35 9.34
C GLN A 47 -3.54 3.22 10.24
N LEU A 48 -2.84 2.08 10.18
CA LEU A 48 -1.63 1.84 10.97
C LEU A 48 -0.51 2.85 10.64
N LEU A 49 -0.37 3.24 9.38
CA LEU A 49 0.60 4.22 8.94
C LEU A 49 0.26 5.63 9.47
N ASN A 50 -1.00 6.02 9.43
CA ASN A 50 -1.46 7.28 10.01
C ASN A 50 -1.28 7.29 11.54
N ASP A 51 -1.66 6.22 12.22
CA ASP A 51 -1.53 6.09 13.68
C ASP A 51 -0.06 6.11 14.12
N TYR A 52 0.85 5.53 13.34
CA TYR A 52 2.28 5.54 13.63
C TYR A 52 2.83 6.96 13.79
N PHE A 53 2.47 7.85 12.89
CA PHE A 53 2.90 9.25 12.97
C PHE A 53 2.09 10.07 13.99
N ARG A 54 0.79 9.82 14.09
CA ARG A 54 -0.10 10.53 15.02
C ARG A 54 0.24 10.26 16.48
N ASN A 55 0.58 9.02 16.80
CA ASN A 55 0.93 8.62 18.17
C ASN A 55 2.39 8.92 18.54
N GLY A 56 3.17 9.51 17.63
CA GLY A 56 4.57 9.86 17.86
C GLY A 56 5.52 8.65 17.88
N GLU A 57 5.10 7.48 17.41
CA GLU A 57 5.98 6.30 17.33
C GLU A 57 7.19 6.57 16.44
N SER A 58 7.06 7.43 15.45
CA SER A 58 8.17 7.87 14.58
C SER A 58 9.31 8.52 15.36
N GLN A 59 9.02 9.27 16.43
CA GLN A 59 10.04 9.92 17.25
C GLN A 59 10.82 8.94 18.13
N VAL A 60 10.18 7.85 18.53
CA VAL A 60 10.77 6.83 19.43
C VAL A 60 11.45 5.72 18.62
N ARG A 61 10.81 5.26 17.56
CA ARG A 61 11.25 4.10 16.77
C ARG A 61 11.96 4.47 15.47
N GLY A 62 11.92 5.76 15.08
CA GLY A 62 12.42 6.21 13.80
C GLY A 62 11.46 5.95 12.63
N LEU A 63 12.00 5.89 11.42
CA LEU A 63 11.21 5.65 10.23
C LEU A 63 10.62 4.24 10.21
N PRO A 64 9.33 4.08 9.88
CA PRO A 64 8.70 2.78 9.82
C PRO A 64 9.22 1.95 8.64
N SER A 65 9.42 0.66 8.87
CA SER A 65 9.82 -0.28 7.84
C SER A 65 8.61 -1.03 7.25
N VAL A 66 8.74 -1.51 6.02
CA VAL A 66 7.74 -2.39 5.39
C VAL A 66 7.47 -3.62 6.25
N ARG A 67 8.51 -4.19 6.86
CA ARG A 67 8.40 -5.35 7.76
C ARG A 67 7.53 -5.06 8.97
N TYR A 68 7.66 -3.89 9.58
CA TYR A 68 6.85 -3.49 10.72
C TYR A 68 5.34 -3.55 10.40
N PHE A 69 4.94 -3.03 9.24
CA PHE A 69 3.53 -3.06 8.84
C PHE A 69 3.07 -4.46 8.42
N ALA A 70 3.91 -5.21 7.72
CA ALA A 70 3.61 -6.60 7.35
C ALA A 70 3.32 -7.45 8.60
N ASP A 71 4.15 -7.34 9.63
CA ASP A 71 3.95 -8.04 10.91
C ASP A 71 2.65 -7.61 11.60
N LYS A 72 2.28 -6.33 11.53
CA LYS A 72 1.04 -5.79 12.11
C LYS A 72 -0.24 -6.27 11.40
N VAL A 73 -0.15 -6.56 10.11
CA VAL A 73 -1.27 -7.12 9.32
C VAL A 73 -1.18 -8.64 9.19
N PHE A 74 -0.26 -9.29 9.90
CA PHE A 74 -0.05 -10.74 9.92
C PHE A 74 0.26 -11.35 8.55
N LEU A 75 1.05 -10.64 7.75
CA LEU A 75 1.50 -11.08 6.43
C LEU A 75 3.02 -11.16 6.38
N SER A 76 3.53 -12.01 5.48
CA SER A 76 4.96 -11.96 5.17
C SER A 76 5.31 -10.65 4.45
N PRO A 77 6.52 -10.08 4.68
CA PRO A 77 6.92 -8.84 4.02
C PRO A 77 6.88 -8.90 2.49
N GLY A 78 7.21 -10.04 1.89
CA GLY A 78 7.13 -10.25 0.44
C GLY A 78 5.69 -10.17 -0.06
N TYR A 79 4.78 -10.96 0.52
CA TYR A 79 3.37 -10.95 0.13
C TYR A 79 2.72 -9.57 0.34
N PHE A 80 3.01 -8.92 1.47
CA PHE A 80 2.54 -7.58 1.75
C PHE A 80 3.03 -6.56 0.72
N GLY A 81 4.32 -6.62 0.34
CA GLY A 81 4.89 -5.76 -0.69
C GLY A 81 4.23 -5.94 -2.05
N ASP A 82 4.00 -7.18 -2.47
CA ASP A 82 3.32 -7.52 -3.73
C ASP A 82 1.87 -7.05 -3.72
N LEU A 83 1.16 -7.22 -2.58
CA LEU A 83 -0.21 -6.76 -2.39
C LEU A 83 -0.30 -5.25 -2.56
N VAL A 84 0.51 -4.49 -1.81
CA VAL A 84 0.51 -3.01 -1.89
C VAL A 84 0.83 -2.56 -3.31
N LYS A 85 1.82 -3.18 -3.97
CA LYS A 85 2.20 -2.83 -5.34
C LYS A 85 1.07 -3.12 -6.34
N LYS A 86 0.38 -4.24 -6.19
CA LYS A 86 -0.76 -4.61 -7.04
C LYS A 86 -1.91 -3.62 -6.91
N GLU A 87 -2.28 -3.26 -5.68
CA GLU A 87 -3.44 -2.41 -5.41
C GLU A 87 -3.18 -0.92 -5.63
N THR A 88 -1.95 -0.44 -5.37
CA THR A 88 -1.61 1.00 -5.45
C THR A 88 -0.75 1.38 -6.64
N GLY A 89 -0.15 0.41 -7.32
CA GLY A 89 0.85 0.64 -8.38
C GLY A 89 2.23 1.07 -7.86
N LYS A 90 2.40 1.27 -6.55
CA LYS A 90 3.65 1.70 -5.89
C LYS A 90 4.15 0.61 -4.97
N THR A 91 5.46 0.51 -4.81
CA THR A 91 6.02 -0.38 -3.78
C THR A 91 5.60 0.11 -2.38
N ALA A 92 5.51 -0.80 -1.41
CA ALA A 92 5.17 -0.44 -0.03
C ALA A 92 6.13 0.62 0.55
N GLN A 93 7.41 0.57 0.18
CA GLN A 93 8.40 1.57 0.57
C GLN A 93 8.11 2.94 -0.03
N GLU A 94 7.79 3.01 -1.32
CA GLU A 94 7.41 4.26 -1.99
C GLU A 94 6.11 4.83 -1.43
N TYR A 95 5.17 3.98 -1.06
CA TYR A 95 3.92 4.38 -0.42
C TYR A 95 4.17 5.05 0.94
N ILE A 96 4.99 4.43 1.79
CA ILE A 96 5.41 4.98 3.09
C ILE A 96 6.15 6.32 2.90
N GLN A 97 7.10 6.39 1.97
CA GLN A 97 7.83 7.62 1.66
C GLN A 97 6.92 8.74 1.18
N GLY A 98 5.95 8.43 0.31
CA GLY A 98 4.94 9.39 -0.15
C GLY A 98 4.14 9.97 1.02
N LYS A 99 3.70 9.12 1.95
CA LYS A 99 2.95 9.56 3.14
C LYS A 99 3.77 10.45 4.06
N ILE A 100 5.06 10.12 4.24
CA ILE A 100 5.99 10.97 5.03
C ILE A 100 6.09 12.37 4.41
N ILE A 101 6.18 12.46 3.08
CA ILE A 101 6.26 13.74 2.39
C ILE A 101 4.94 14.52 2.50
N GLU A 102 3.78 13.88 2.39
CA GLU A 102 2.48 14.54 2.62
C GLU A 102 2.41 15.16 4.01
N LEU A 103 2.71 14.39 5.05
CA LEU A 103 2.74 14.88 6.43
C LEU A 103 3.78 16.00 6.63
N SER A 104 4.94 15.89 5.98
CA SER A 104 5.97 16.93 6.07
C SER A 104 5.51 18.26 5.48
N LYS A 105 4.73 18.25 4.39
CA LYS A 105 4.13 19.46 3.82
C LYS A 105 3.16 20.12 4.81
N GLU A 106 2.33 19.33 5.47
CA GLU A 106 1.43 19.84 6.52
C GLU A 106 2.21 20.53 7.65
N TYR A 107 3.29 19.91 8.13
CA TYR A 107 4.15 20.50 9.16
C TYR A 107 4.92 21.73 8.67
N ILE A 108 5.41 21.74 7.44
CA ILE A 108 6.13 22.88 6.85
C ILE A 108 5.21 24.11 6.74
N LEU A 109 3.97 23.92 6.36
CA LEU A 109 3.00 24.99 6.16
C LEU A 109 2.26 25.38 7.46
N GLY A 110 1.96 24.41 8.31
CA GLY A 110 1.15 24.60 9.52
C GLY A 110 1.93 24.97 10.76
N SER A 111 3.25 24.98 10.73
CA SER A 111 4.08 25.27 11.92
C SER A 111 5.27 26.17 11.61
N GLN A 112 5.76 26.84 12.66
CA GLN A 112 6.99 27.65 12.61
C GLN A 112 8.26 26.82 12.90
N LEU A 113 8.11 25.49 12.95
CA LEU A 113 9.23 24.58 13.24
C LEU A 113 10.31 24.64 12.15
N GLY A 114 11.56 24.56 12.59
CA GLY A 114 12.69 24.41 11.66
C GLY A 114 12.62 23.09 10.88
N ILE A 115 13.15 23.09 9.66
CA ILE A 115 13.15 21.87 8.81
C ILE A 115 13.81 20.69 9.51
N SER A 116 14.86 20.91 10.29
CA SER A 116 15.52 19.88 11.08
C SER A 116 14.61 19.31 12.18
N GLN A 117 13.81 20.14 12.84
CA GLN A 117 12.87 19.71 13.86
C GLN A 117 11.73 18.86 13.24
N ILE A 118 11.24 19.28 12.07
CA ILE A 118 10.25 18.50 11.31
C ILE A 118 10.85 17.14 10.91
N ALA A 119 12.08 17.09 10.43
CA ALA A 119 12.75 15.83 10.10
C ALA A 119 12.83 14.88 11.31
N TYR A 120 13.22 15.40 12.49
CA TYR A 120 13.26 14.58 13.71
C TYR A 120 11.87 14.12 14.15
N SER A 121 10.84 14.96 14.06
CA SER A 121 9.46 14.56 14.42
C SER A 121 8.92 13.47 13.49
N LEU A 122 9.37 13.43 12.24
CA LEU A 122 9.02 12.39 11.27
C LEU A 122 9.85 11.10 11.42
N GLY A 123 10.85 11.09 12.34
CA GLY A 123 11.65 9.92 12.63
C GLY A 123 12.96 9.80 11.85
N PHE A 124 13.39 10.85 11.17
CA PHE A 124 14.72 10.87 10.52
C PHE A 124 15.81 11.10 11.56
N GLN A 125 16.82 10.25 11.56
CA GLN A 125 18.01 10.46 12.40
C GLN A 125 18.87 11.63 11.91
N TYR A 126 18.84 11.87 10.59
CA TYR A 126 19.61 12.93 9.94
C TYR A 126 18.70 13.78 9.05
N PRO A 127 18.57 15.08 9.33
CA PRO A 127 17.72 16.00 8.52
C PRO A 127 18.11 16.06 7.05
N GLN A 128 19.36 15.74 6.74
CA GLN A 128 19.85 15.71 5.36
C GLN A 128 19.18 14.60 4.53
N HIS A 129 18.88 13.45 5.16
CA HIS A 129 18.18 12.36 4.48
C HIS A 129 16.73 12.74 4.17
N PHE A 130 16.07 13.45 5.09
CA PHE A 130 14.76 14.02 4.86
C PHE A 130 14.77 15.00 3.67
N SER A 131 15.69 15.97 3.68
CA SER A 131 15.79 16.97 2.61
C SER A 131 16.06 16.36 1.24
N ARG A 132 16.89 15.32 1.18
CA ARG A 132 17.13 14.55 -0.07
C ARG A 132 15.89 13.81 -0.54
N LEU A 133 15.18 13.13 0.37
CA LEU A 133 13.93 12.42 0.04
C LEU A 133 12.88 13.40 -0.44
N PHE A 134 12.70 14.52 0.26
CA PHE A 134 11.74 15.55 -0.11
C PHE A 134 12.05 16.11 -1.51
N LYS A 135 13.30 16.49 -1.77
CA LYS A 135 13.72 16.99 -3.08
C LYS A 135 13.53 15.94 -4.19
N LYS A 136 13.78 14.66 -3.89
CA LYS A 136 13.59 13.57 -4.86
C LYS A 136 12.13 13.42 -5.28
N LEU A 137 11.18 13.58 -4.34
CA LEU A 137 9.75 13.34 -4.61
C LEU A 137 9.01 14.60 -5.03
N GLU A 138 9.40 15.78 -4.55
CA GLU A 138 8.73 17.07 -4.82
C GLU A 138 9.46 17.96 -5.83
N GLY A 139 10.71 17.63 -6.16
CA GLY A 139 11.52 18.42 -7.10
C GLY A 139 12.18 19.66 -6.50
N CYS A 140 11.78 20.12 -5.31
CA CYS A 140 12.34 21.26 -4.59
C CYS A 140 12.75 20.90 -3.16
N THR A 141 13.59 21.72 -2.54
CA THR A 141 13.95 21.51 -1.14
C THR A 141 12.83 21.93 -0.19
N PRO A 142 12.78 21.40 1.06
CA PRO A 142 11.78 21.81 2.04
C PRO A 142 11.74 23.33 2.31
N ASN A 143 12.89 24.00 2.27
CA ASN A 143 12.98 25.46 2.45
C ASN A 143 12.40 26.21 1.24
N GLU A 144 12.73 25.78 0.02
CA GLU A 144 12.15 26.33 -1.21
C GLU A 144 10.63 26.16 -1.22
N PHE A 145 10.14 24.99 -0.83
CA PHE A 145 8.70 24.70 -0.73
C PHE A 145 8.02 25.66 0.26
N ARG A 146 8.59 25.88 1.45
CA ARG A 146 8.07 26.84 2.42
C ARG A 146 8.02 28.26 1.86
N ASN A 147 9.09 28.71 1.23
CA ASN A 147 9.16 30.06 0.67
C ASN A 147 8.15 30.28 -0.47
N GLN A 148 7.97 29.30 -1.33
CA GLN A 148 6.97 29.37 -2.41
C GLN A 148 5.53 29.46 -1.88
N ALA A 149 5.24 28.81 -0.77
CA ALA A 149 3.91 28.83 -0.18
C ALA A 149 3.61 30.10 0.62
N MET A 150 4.66 30.86 1.01
CA MET A 150 4.55 32.12 1.75
C MET A 150 4.58 33.37 0.84
N SER A 151 4.86 33.15 -0.46
CA SER A 151 4.87 34.22 -1.47
C SER A 151 3.51 34.39 -2.09
#